data_dd1abdbbb485d37f977651548e9e2654
#
_entry.id   dd1abdbbb485d37f977651548e9e2654
#
_cell.length_a   1.000
_cell.length_b   1.000
_cell.length_c   1.000
_cell.angle_alpha   90.00
_cell.angle_beta   90.00
_cell.angle_gamma   90.00
#
_symmetry.space_group_name_H-M   'P 1'
#
loop_
_entity.id
_entity.type
_entity.pdbx_description
1 polymer ?
#
loop_
_entity_poly.entity_id
_entity_poly.type
_entity_poly.pdbx_seq_one_letter_code
_entity_poly.pdbx_strand_id
1 'polypeptide(L)'
;TLASGEIEVAASGATPGYTYLWSNGVNTSSVNFLLPGIYTVLVTDANGCSIGLDTAEVLAGENPEIITSSEDISCFGLDDGIITPSATGGTTPYLFSNDGGNTYYTSGNSFSNLNGGFYFITVIDSLGCLDTDSIFIEDPALLEVTSLNIDNISCNGLNDGQLTPIVSGGRTPYAYLWNDPNNQTSASATGLFAGNYTLTVTDSSGCVAVANASITEPDILEITSISSDSALCYGESNGNVYLSLAGGTPTYNFNWSFGGTTANSNAPAGLHTIVVTDTNGCTVDSLIFVNEPDEILINSFTIINPSSNTSSDGSISIDSISGGTTPYFYYWSNGSTLPYATGLSVGVYYLDVIDVNSCINT
;
A
#
# COMPACT_ATOMS: atom_id res chain seq x y z
N THR A 1 -25.23 28.02 -51.26
CA THR A 1 -25.35 29.49 -51.27
C THR A 1 -26.71 29.89 -51.74
N LEU A 2 -27.54 30.40 -50.82
CA LEU A 2 -28.80 31.01 -51.15
C LEU A 2 -28.55 32.32 -51.93
N ALA A 3 -29.33 32.57 -53.00
CA ALA A 3 -29.27 33.82 -53.77
C ALA A 3 -29.95 34.93 -52.95
N SER A 4 -29.18 35.72 -52.20
CA SER A 4 -29.69 36.79 -51.32
C SER A 4 -29.19 38.19 -51.69
N GLY A 5 -28.35 38.29 -52.74
CA GLY A 5 -27.80 39.56 -53.21
C GLY A 5 -28.90 40.45 -53.80
N GLU A 6 -28.79 41.78 -53.58
CA GLU A 6 -29.66 42.80 -54.15
C GLU A 6 -28.75 43.91 -54.69
N ILE A 7 -29.11 44.39 -55.84
CA ILE A 7 -28.51 45.55 -56.46
C ILE A 7 -29.59 46.53 -56.90
N GLU A 8 -29.46 47.81 -56.53
CA GLU A 8 -30.33 48.88 -56.98
C GLU A 8 -29.54 49.91 -57.71
N VAL A 9 -30.05 50.41 -58.84
CA VAL A 9 -29.46 51.50 -59.66
C VAL A 9 -30.37 52.70 -59.67
N ALA A 10 -29.83 53.83 -59.26
CA ALA A 10 -30.49 55.12 -59.40
C ALA A 10 -29.93 55.87 -60.61
N ALA A 11 -30.74 56.09 -61.67
CA ALA A 11 -30.38 56.83 -62.85
C ALA A 11 -30.81 58.31 -62.70
N SER A 12 -29.96 59.30 -63.08
CA SER A 12 -30.23 60.71 -63.06
C SER A 12 -29.55 61.45 -64.24
N GLY A 13 -29.98 62.62 -64.55
CA GLY A 13 -29.51 63.38 -65.70
C GLY A 13 -30.20 62.93 -67.01
N ALA A 14 -30.06 63.36 -68.12
CA ALA A 14 -30.73 62.98 -69.37
C ALA A 14 -32.28 63.07 -69.31
N THR A 15 -32.97 62.51 -70.26
CA THR A 15 -34.45 62.59 -70.40
C THR A 15 -35.10 61.47 -69.54
N PRO A 16 -35.96 61.79 -68.52
CA PRO A 16 -36.61 60.83 -67.68
C PRO A 16 -37.43 59.79 -68.46
N GLY A 17 -37.53 58.52 -67.92
CA GLY A 17 -38.14 57.37 -68.56
C GLY A 17 -37.11 56.31 -68.84
N TYR A 18 -36.25 56.10 -67.86
CA TYR A 18 -35.12 55.15 -67.97
C TYR A 18 -35.59 53.70 -68.04
N THR A 19 -34.92 52.97 -68.91
CA THR A 19 -35.03 51.49 -69.02
C THR A 19 -33.68 50.85 -68.61
N TYR A 20 -33.75 49.68 -68.03
CA TYR A 20 -32.61 48.94 -67.51
C TYR A 20 -32.48 47.61 -68.25
N LEU A 21 -31.28 47.15 -68.45
CA LEU A 21 -31.03 45.77 -68.93
C LEU A 21 -29.76 45.29 -68.24
N TRP A 22 -30.00 44.33 -67.28
CA TRP A 22 -28.94 43.67 -66.58
C TRP A 22 -28.38 42.48 -67.34
N SER A 23 -27.14 42.07 -66.98
CA SER A 23 -26.47 40.90 -67.57
C SER A 23 -27.20 39.59 -67.35
N ASN A 24 -28.05 39.48 -66.36
CA ASN A 24 -28.92 38.34 -66.08
C ASN A 24 -30.28 38.46 -66.82
N GLY A 25 -30.52 39.42 -67.62
CA GLY A 25 -31.74 39.64 -68.40
C GLY A 25 -32.90 40.34 -67.70
N VAL A 26 -32.72 40.76 -66.46
CA VAL A 26 -33.72 41.56 -65.72
C VAL A 26 -33.73 43.02 -66.26
N ASN A 27 -34.93 43.65 -66.25
CA ASN A 27 -35.16 44.97 -66.82
C ASN A 27 -35.72 46.01 -65.84
N THR A 28 -35.57 45.75 -64.54
CA THR A 28 -36.00 46.69 -63.46
C THR A 28 -34.81 47.47 -62.89
N SER A 29 -35.10 48.56 -62.16
CA SER A 29 -34.05 49.37 -61.51
C SER A 29 -33.39 48.62 -60.34
N SER A 30 -33.99 47.53 -59.82
CA SER A 30 -33.42 46.69 -58.78
C SER A 30 -33.52 45.22 -59.18
N VAL A 31 -32.55 44.44 -58.74
CA VAL A 31 -32.48 42.98 -58.96
C VAL A 31 -32.17 42.34 -57.62
N ASN A 32 -33.01 41.39 -57.22
CA ASN A 32 -32.93 40.62 -55.98
C ASN A 32 -32.60 39.16 -56.24
N PHE A 33 -32.23 38.41 -55.19
CA PHE A 33 -31.90 36.99 -55.25
C PHE A 33 -30.72 36.68 -56.18
N LEU A 34 -29.70 37.52 -56.11
CA LEU A 34 -28.48 37.35 -56.90
C LEU A 34 -27.53 36.40 -56.22
N LEU A 35 -26.93 35.52 -56.99
CA LEU A 35 -25.73 34.74 -56.59
C LEU A 35 -24.52 35.63 -56.57
N PRO A 36 -23.45 35.33 -55.79
CA PRO A 36 -22.19 36.01 -55.86
C PRO A 36 -21.66 36.06 -57.31
N GLY A 37 -21.22 37.22 -57.74
CA GLY A 37 -20.74 37.45 -59.09
C GLY A 37 -20.79 38.90 -59.51
N ILE A 38 -20.28 39.14 -60.70
CA ILE A 38 -20.25 40.48 -61.28
C ILE A 38 -21.47 40.65 -62.22
N TYR A 39 -22.27 41.65 -61.95
CA TYR A 39 -23.44 42.02 -62.73
C TYR A 39 -23.22 43.38 -63.43
N THR A 40 -23.61 43.47 -64.71
CA THR A 40 -23.56 44.74 -65.45
C THR A 40 -24.93 45.20 -65.80
N VAL A 41 -25.16 46.49 -65.82
CA VAL A 41 -26.42 47.09 -66.25
C VAL A 41 -26.19 48.10 -67.36
N LEU A 42 -27.05 48.10 -68.39
CA LEU A 42 -27.18 49.11 -69.39
C LEU A 42 -28.41 49.94 -69.06
N VAL A 43 -28.24 51.22 -68.87
CA VAL A 43 -29.34 52.18 -68.65
C VAL A 43 -29.55 53.00 -69.89
N THR A 44 -30.80 53.08 -70.37
CA THR A 44 -31.15 53.87 -71.59
C THR A 44 -32.27 54.85 -71.24
N ASP A 45 -32.14 56.11 -71.68
CA ASP A 45 -33.12 57.20 -71.46
C ASP A 45 -34.29 57.14 -72.46
N ALA A 46 -35.31 57.97 -72.26
CA ALA A 46 -36.50 58.01 -73.13
C ALA A 46 -36.20 58.38 -74.60
N ASN A 47 -35.03 58.99 -74.91
CA ASN A 47 -34.58 59.33 -76.26
C ASN A 47 -33.75 58.19 -76.86
N GLY A 48 -33.52 57.06 -76.18
CA GLY A 48 -32.70 55.96 -76.65
C GLY A 48 -31.20 56.16 -76.47
N CYS A 49 -30.79 57.14 -75.68
CA CYS A 49 -29.38 57.32 -75.36
C CYS A 49 -28.98 56.45 -74.21
N SER A 50 -27.99 55.57 -74.38
CA SER A 50 -27.52 54.64 -73.39
C SER A 50 -26.23 55.13 -72.73
N ILE A 51 -26.10 54.95 -71.42
CA ILE A 51 -24.84 55.08 -70.72
C ILE A 51 -24.08 53.79 -70.84
N GLY A 52 -22.77 53.79 -70.86
CA GLY A 52 -21.95 52.59 -70.87
C GLY A 52 -22.30 51.65 -69.72
N LEU A 53 -21.94 50.35 -69.87
CA LEU A 53 -22.20 49.35 -68.87
C LEU A 53 -21.56 49.75 -67.52
N ASP A 54 -22.41 49.91 -66.50
CA ASP A 54 -21.95 49.99 -65.08
C ASP A 54 -21.87 48.59 -64.46
N THR A 55 -20.97 48.40 -63.53
CA THR A 55 -20.69 47.11 -62.91
C THR A 55 -20.89 47.17 -61.44
N ALA A 56 -21.59 46.11 -60.91
CA ALA A 56 -21.70 45.85 -59.48
C ALA A 56 -21.29 44.44 -59.16
N GLU A 57 -20.58 44.20 -58.06
CA GLU A 57 -20.17 42.92 -57.59
C GLU A 57 -21.00 42.53 -56.37
N VAL A 58 -21.62 41.37 -56.44
CA VAL A 58 -22.21 40.70 -55.30
C VAL A 58 -21.16 39.76 -54.72
N LEU A 59 -20.70 40.06 -53.54
CA LEU A 59 -19.70 39.24 -52.85
C LEU A 59 -20.36 37.98 -52.22
N ALA A 60 -19.62 36.89 -52.21
CA ALA A 60 -20.02 35.72 -51.38
C ALA A 60 -19.99 36.12 -49.93
N GLY A 61 -21.05 35.82 -49.21
CA GLY A 61 -21.03 35.90 -47.74
C GLY A 61 -20.02 34.88 -47.17
N GLU A 62 -19.41 35.24 -46.09
CA GLU A 62 -18.59 34.25 -45.35
C GLU A 62 -19.50 33.14 -44.79
N ASN A 63 -19.02 31.93 -44.82
CA ASN A 63 -19.71 30.82 -44.10
C ASN A 63 -19.48 30.97 -42.59
N PRO A 64 -20.40 30.52 -41.76
CA PRO A 64 -20.11 30.37 -40.33
C PRO A 64 -18.96 29.35 -40.16
N GLU A 65 -18.06 29.59 -39.23
CA GLU A 65 -17.01 28.68 -38.78
C GLU A 65 -17.31 28.34 -37.30
N ILE A 66 -17.47 27.08 -37.03
CA ILE A 66 -17.79 26.60 -35.66
C ILE A 66 -16.56 26.53 -34.80
N ILE A 67 -16.68 26.96 -33.55
CA ILE A 67 -15.67 26.82 -32.50
C ILE A 67 -16.33 26.08 -31.33
N THR A 68 -15.79 24.94 -30.95
CA THR A 68 -16.30 24.12 -29.85
C THR A 68 -15.30 24.06 -28.70
N SER A 69 -15.82 24.07 -27.47
CA SER A 69 -15.08 23.71 -26.27
C SER A 69 -15.87 22.65 -25.51
N SER A 70 -15.16 21.78 -24.80
CA SER A 70 -15.80 20.72 -24.00
C SER A 70 -15.25 20.70 -22.58
N GLU A 71 -16.10 20.23 -21.69
CA GLU A 71 -15.74 19.72 -20.36
C GLU A 71 -15.96 18.20 -20.40
N ASP A 72 -14.92 17.45 -20.10
CA ASP A 72 -14.97 15.99 -20.08
C ASP A 72 -15.79 15.47 -18.90
N ILE A 73 -16.17 14.19 -18.97
CA ILE A 73 -16.84 13.50 -17.87
C ILE A 73 -15.96 13.55 -16.62
N SER A 74 -16.56 13.93 -15.50
CA SER A 74 -15.85 14.07 -14.22
C SER A 74 -15.39 12.75 -13.66
N CYS A 75 -16.28 11.73 -13.62
CA CYS A 75 -15.98 10.39 -13.10
C CYS A 75 -16.51 9.32 -14.05
N PHE A 76 -15.80 8.21 -14.12
CA PHE A 76 -16.15 7.06 -14.95
C PHE A 76 -17.65 6.73 -14.88
N GLY A 77 -18.27 6.66 -16.06
CA GLY A 77 -19.67 6.27 -16.24
C GLY A 77 -20.70 7.32 -15.79
N LEU A 78 -20.30 8.55 -15.51
CA LEU A 78 -21.25 9.66 -15.38
C LEU A 78 -21.62 10.23 -16.75
N ASP A 79 -22.73 10.94 -16.79
CA ASP A 79 -23.25 11.62 -17.99
C ASP A 79 -23.25 13.14 -17.70
N ASP A 80 -22.09 13.70 -17.35
CA ASP A 80 -21.95 15.09 -16.95
C ASP A 80 -21.07 15.93 -17.88
N GLY A 81 -20.70 15.35 -19.03
CA GLY A 81 -19.96 16.05 -20.08
C GLY A 81 -20.72 17.25 -20.64
N ILE A 82 -20.00 18.31 -21.01
CA ILE A 82 -20.55 19.56 -21.53
C ILE A 82 -19.83 19.93 -22.83
N ILE A 83 -20.59 20.37 -23.86
CA ILE A 83 -20.08 21.02 -25.06
C ILE A 83 -20.65 22.41 -25.14
N THR A 84 -19.77 23.42 -25.27
CA THR A 84 -20.17 24.80 -25.46
C THR A 84 -19.75 25.26 -26.85
N PRO A 85 -20.67 25.32 -27.83
CA PRO A 85 -20.40 25.78 -29.17
C PRO A 85 -20.47 27.29 -29.26
N SER A 86 -19.63 27.84 -30.15
CA SER A 86 -19.68 29.23 -30.64
C SER A 86 -19.38 29.25 -32.14
N ALA A 87 -19.62 30.35 -32.79
CA ALA A 87 -19.30 30.48 -34.21
C ALA A 87 -18.80 31.90 -34.56
N THR A 88 -17.97 31.97 -35.61
CA THR A 88 -17.51 33.22 -36.23
C THR A 88 -17.83 33.20 -37.72
N GLY A 89 -17.74 34.38 -38.42
CA GLY A 89 -18.15 34.45 -39.82
C GLY A 89 -19.67 34.30 -39.98
N GLY A 90 -20.15 34.17 -41.22
CA GLY A 90 -21.58 34.02 -41.51
C GLY A 90 -22.43 35.22 -41.07
N THR A 91 -23.73 35.00 -40.96
CA THR A 91 -24.70 36.04 -40.59
C THR A 91 -25.49 35.64 -39.32
N THR A 92 -25.39 36.40 -38.26
CA THR A 92 -26.14 36.18 -37.02
C THR A 92 -27.64 36.34 -37.20
N PRO A 93 -28.51 35.69 -36.39
CA PRO A 93 -28.17 34.75 -35.29
C PRO A 93 -27.74 33.38 -35.75
N TYR A 94 -26.93 32.69 -34.91
CA TYR A 94 -26.53 31.31 -35.10
C TYR A 94 -27.46 30.38 -34.30
N LEU A 95 -27.70 29.20 -34.88
CA LEU A 95 -28.33 28.08 -34.18
C LEU A 95 -27.37 26.89 -34.22
N PHE A 96 -27.33 26.11 -33.16
CA PHE A 96 -26.45 24.95 -33.00
C PHE A 96 -27.24 23.65 -32.80
N SER A 97 -26.71 22.57 -33.33
CA SER A 97 -27.27 21.22 -33.19
C SER A 97 -26.18 20.23 -32.79
N ASN A 98 -26.49 19.27 -31.91
CA ASN A 98 -25.65 18.12 -31.57
C ASN A 98 -26.25 16.77 -31.99
N ASP A 99 -27.33 16.79 -32.78
CA ASP A 99 -28.08 15.62 -33.23
C ASP A 99 -28.14 15.49 -34.76
N GLY A 100 -27.16 16.07 -35.45
CA GLY A 100 -27.05 16.06 -36.91
C GLY A 100 -28.03 17.00 -37.63
N GLY A 101 -28.46 18.08 -36.95
CA GLY A 101 -29.34 19.09 -37.54
C GLY A 101 -30.83 18.77 -37.42
N ASN A 102 -31.23 17.81 -36.58
CA ASN A 102 -32.66 17.52 -36.37
C ASN A 102 -33.28 18.53 -35.40
N THR A 103 -32.50 18.97 -34.37
CA THR A 103 -32.95 19.98 -33.37
C THR A 103 -31.89 21.08 -33.27
N TYR A 104 -32.34 22.35 -33.36
CA TYR A 104 -31.47 23.49 -33.25
C TYR A 104 -31.76 24.32 -32.01
N TYR A 105 -30.68 24.82 -31.37
CA TYR A 105 -30.71 25.66 -30.17
C TYR A 105 -30.04 26.98 -30.45
N THR A 106 -30.46 28.07 -29.78
CA THR A 106 -29.87 29.39 -29.92
C THR A 106 -28.44 29.45 -29.38
N SER A 107 -27.65 30.39 -29.91
CA SER A 107 -26.30 30.70 -29.41
C SER A 107 -26.30 30.98 -27.91
N GLY A 108 -25.29 30.46 -27.19
CA GLY A 108 -25.16 30.56 -25.72
C GLY A 108 -25.74 29.41 -24.92
N ASN A 109 -26.40 28.42 -25.55
CA ASN A 109 -26.78 27.18 -24.88
C ASN A 109 -25.64 26.16 -24.99
N SER A 110 -25.21 25.63 -23.85
CA SER A 110 -24.32 24.46 -23.80
C SER A 110 -25.13 23.17 -23.87
N PHE A 111 -24.62 22.16 -24.53
CA PHE A 111 -25.13 20.80 -24.49
C PHE A 111 -24.56 20.15 -23.24
N SER A 112 -25.40 19.74 -22.30
CA SER A 112 -25.02 19.13 -21.04
C SER A 112 -25.59 17.72 -20.90
N ASN A 113 -25.17 16.98 -19.87
CA ASN A 113 -25.53 15.58 -19.61
C ASN A 113 -25.12 14.68 -20.78
N LEU A 114 -23.91 14.86 -21.27
CA LEU A 114 -23.35 14.11 -22.37
C LEU A 114 -22.47 12.98 -21.85
N ASN A 115 -22.58 11.84 -22.50
CA ASN A 115 -21.71 10.67 -22.26
C ASN A 115 -20.35 10.84 -22.95
N GLY A 116 -19.38 9.98 -22.62
CA GLY A 116 -18.12 9.90 -23.37
C GLY A 116 -18.34 9.48 -24.81
N GLY A 117 -17.62 10.13 -25.73
CA GLY A 117 -17.71 9.81 -27.14
C GLY A 117 -17.54 11.00 -28.08
N PHE A 118 -17.68 10.72 -29.38
CA PHE A 118 -17.64 11.72 -30.43
C PHE A 118 -19.02 12.37 -30.62
N TYR A 119 -19.03 13.70 -30.72
CA TYR A 119 -20.19 14.52 -31.05
C TYR A 119 -19.90 15.33 -32.29
N PHE A 120 -20.88 15.38 -33.22
CA PHE A 120 -20.85 16.24 -34.39
C PHE A 120 -21.75 17.43 -34.13
N ILE A 121 -21.14 18.60 -34.03
CA ILE A 121 -21.84 19.85 -33.76
C ILE A 121 -22.00 20.60 -35.09
N THR A 122 -23.23 20.96 -35.41
CA THR A 122 -23.55 21.72 -36.63
C THR A 122 -24.01 23.13 -36.23
N VAL A 123 -23.47 24.14 -36.89
CA VAL A 123 -23.99 25.52 -36.84
C VAL A 123 -24.76 25.83 -38.11
N ILE A 124 -25.84 26.56 -38.00
CA ILE A 124 -26.56 27.19 -39.10
C ILE A 124 -26.68 28.69 -38.83
N ASP A 125 -26.37 29.53 -39.82
CA ASP A 125 -26.56 30.94 -39.74
C ASP A 125 -27.98 31.39 -40.19
N SER A 126 -28.30 32.68 -40.08
CA SER A 126 -29.63 33.21 -40.48
C SER A 126 -29.91 33.12 -41.99
N LEU A 127 -28.90 32.90 -42.81
CA LEU A 127 -29.04 32.67 -44.24
C LEU A 127 -29.06 31.22 -44.64
N GLY A 128 -28.97 30.31 -43.67
CA GLY A 128 -29.00 28.86 -43.91
C GLY A 128 -27.65 28.25 -44.29
N CYS A 129 -26.54 28.98 -44.15
CA CYS A 129 -25.21 28.44 -44.37
C CYS A 129 -24.85 27.55 -43.14
N LEU A 130 -24.19 26.43 -43.44
CA LEU A 130 -23.88 25.38 -42.44
C LEU A 130 -22.36 25.20 -42.31
N ASP A 131 -21.91 24.87 -41.09
CA ASP A 131 -20.63 24.29 -40.83
C ASP A 131 -20.78 23.19 -39.75
N THR A 132 -19.90 22.21 -39.77
CA THR A 132 -19.96 21.06 -38.83
C THR A 132 -18.56 20.70 -38.42
N ASP A 133 -18.34 20.58 -37.13
CA ASP A 133 -17.11 20.09 -36.52
C ASP A 133 -17.39 18.94 -35.55
N SER A 134 -16.36 18.15 -35.25
CA SER A 134 -16.43 17.04 -34.31
C SER A 134 -15.59 17.32 -33.07
N ILE A 135 -16.16 17.01 -31.91
CA ILE A 135 -15.47 17.11 -30.62
C ILE A 135 -15.63 15.81 -29.85
N PHE A 136 -14.59 15.43 -29.11
CA PHE A 136 -14.57 14.21 -28.29
C PHE A 136 -14.68 14.59 -26.82
N ILE A 137 -15.59 13.94 -26.10
CA ILE A 137 -15.69 13.99 -24.63
C ILE A 137 -15.03 12.72 -24.10
N GLU A 138 -14.02 12.89 -23.23
CA GLU A 138 -13.30 11.78 -22.61
C GLU A 138 -14.09 11.23 -21.41
N ASP A 139 -14.23 9.88 -21.37
CA ASP A 139 -14.68 9.15 -20.18
C ASP A 139 -13.43 8.63 -19.44
N PRO A 140 -13.12 9.14 -18.24
CA PRO A 140 -11.93 8.73 -17.51
C PRO A 140 -12.00 7.24 -17.14
N ALA A 141 -10.86 6.59 -16.96
CA ALA A 141 -10.81 5.23 -16.43
C ALA A 141 -11.36 5.18 -14.99
N LEU A 142 -12.03 4.07 -14.64
CA LEU A 142 -12.56 3.87 -13.28
C LEU A 142 -11.45 4.01 -12.24
N LEU A 143 -11.66 4.88 -11.25
CA LEU A 143 -10.78 4.97 -10.08
C LEU A 143 -11.00 3.75 -9.19
N GLU A 144 -9.96 2.96 -8.97
CA GLU A 144 -10.02 1.77 -8.11
C GLU A 144 -8.74 1.56 -7.31
N VAL A 145 -8.87 0.95 -6.13
CA VAL A 145 -7.75 0.40 -5.36
C VAL A 145 -7.64 -1.07 -5.74
N THR A 146 -6.70 -1.41 -6.62
CA THR A 146 -6.55 -2.76 -7.19
C THR A 146 -5.99 -3.76 -6.19
N SER A 147 -5.18 -3.32 -5.25
CA SER A 147 -4.66 -4.12 -4.15
C SER A 147 -4.17 -3.27 -2.98
N LEU A 148 -4.03 -3.90 -1.82
CA LEU A 148 -3.38 -3.36 -0.62
C LEU A 148 -2.25 -4.30 -0.23
N ASN A 149 -1.01 -3.82 -0.19
CA ASN A 149 0.10 -4.52 0.44
C ASN A 149 -0.04 -4.35 1.94
N ILE A 150 0.03 -5.46 2.67
CA ILE A 150 -0.22 -5.53 4.11
C ILE A 150 1.06 -6.04 4.79
N ASP A 151 1.67 -5.21 5.60
CA ASP A 151 2.73 -5.60 6.52
C ASP A 151 2.10 -5.74 7.91
N ASN A 152 1.97 -6.98 8.38
CA ASN A 152 1.38 -7.29 9.68
C ASN A 152 2.32 -6.91 10.83
N ILE A 153 1.77 -6.88 12.04
CA ILE A 153 2.51 -6.61 13.27
C ILE A 153 3.59 -7.67 13.48
N SER A 154 4.81 -7.24 13.78
CA SER A 154 5.94 -8.16 14.00
C SER A 154 5.84 -8.91 15.34
N CYS A 155 5.47 -8.21 16.42
CA CYS A 155 5.30 -8.80 17.75
C CYS A 155 3.96 -8.39 18.36
N ASN A 156 3.34 -9.29 19.10
CA ASN A 156 2.07 -9.01 19.78
C ASN A 156 2.12 -7.68 20.55
N GLY A 157 1.09 -6.83 20.31
CA GLY A 157 0.93 -5.53 20.98
C GLY A 157 1.78 -4.39 20.43
N LEU A 158 2.62 -4.60 19.39
CA LEU A 158 3.31 -3.50 18.72
C LEU A 158 2.37 -2.74 17.78
N ASN A 159 2.87 -1.62 17.24
CA ASN A 159 2.19 -0.78 16.27
C ASN A 159 3.08 -0.52 15.04
N ASP A 160 3.73 -1.54 14.56
CA ASP A 160 4.63 -1.46 13.40
C ASP A 160 4.00 -1.91 12.08
N GLY A 161 2.67 -2.14 12.09
CA GLY A 161 1.92 -2.50 10.90
C GLY A 161 1.87 -1.39 9.86
N GLN A 162 1.82 -1.78 8.57
CA GLN A 162 1.76 -0.85 7.45
C GLN A 162 0.78 -1.33 6.38
N LEU A 163 0.10 -0.37 5.73
CA LEU A 163 -0.76 -0.58 4.57
C LEU A 163 -0.31 0.32 3.42
N THR A 164 -0.13 -0.26 2.23
CA THR A 164 0.27 0.49 1.02
C THR A 164 -0.64 0.11 -0.15
N PRO A 165 -1.49 1.04 -0.65
CA PRO A 165 -2.39 0.79 -1.76
C PRO A 165 -1.69 0.82 -3.11
N ILE A 166 -2.23 0.05 -4.05
CA ILE A 166 -2.00 0.20 -5.48
C ILE A 166 -3.28 0.75 -6.09
N VAL A 167 -3.22 1.96 -6.64
CA VAL A 167 -4.36 2.70 -7.19
C VAL A 167 -4.22 2.81 -8.69
N SER A 168 -5.32 2.65 -9.43
CA SER A 168 -5.37 2.82 -10.88
C SER A 168 -6.62 3.61 -11.30
N GLY A 169 -6.59 4.17 -12.51
CA GLY A 169 -7.70 4.95 -13.07
C GLY A 169 -7.89 6.31 -12.41
N GLY A 170 -9.03 6.96 -12.68
CA GLY A 170 -9.31 8.33 -12.27
C GLY A 170 -8.33 9.35 -12.82
N ARG A 171 -8.35 10.56 -12.27
CA ARG A 171 -7.47 11.67 -12.65
C ARG A 171 -6.52 12.05 -11.51
N THR A 172 -5.22 11.99 -11.76
CA THR A 172 -4.21 12.39 -10.76
C THR A 172 -4.19 13.92 -10.54
N PRO A 173 -3.76 14.41 -9.35
CA PRO A 173 -3.25 13.67 -8.19
C PRO A 173 -4.34 13.01 -7.36
N TYR A 174 -3.99 11.95 -6.59
CA TYR A 174 -4.88 11.33 -5.63
C TYR A 174 -4.68 11.90 -4.23
N ALA A 175 -5.79 12.07 -3.50
CA ALA A 175 -5.82 12.32 -2.07
C ALA A 175 -6.21 11.02 -1.34
N TYR A 176 -5.57 10.75 -0.22
CA TYR A 176 -5.77 9.56 0.60
C TYR A 176 -6.33 9.95 1.96
N LEU A 177 -7.20 9.14 2.51
CA LEU A 177 -7.69 9.29 3.87
C LEU A 177 -7.90 7.90 4.48
N TRP A 178 -7.13 7.61 5.54
CA TRP A 178 -7.26 6.41 6.34
C TRP A 178 -8.13 6.65 7.57
N ASN A 179 -8.86 5.63 8.01
CA ASN A 179 -9.69 5.70 9.22
C ASN A 179 -8.91 5.32 10.50
N ASP A 180 -7.58 5.37 10.46
CA ASP A 180 -6.74 5.16 11.63
C ASP A 180 -6.92 6.30 12.66
N PRO A 181 -6.50 6.12 13.94
CA PRO A 181 -6.67 7.14 14.97
C PRO A 181 -6.04 8.51 14.66
N ASN A 182 -5.04 8.52 13.76
CA ASN A 182 -4.35 9.73 13.34
C ASN A 182 -4.94 10.36 12.07
N ASN A 183 -5.90 9.70 11.42
CA ASN A 183 -6.47 10.10 10.12
C ASN A 183 -5.39 10.42 9.10
N GLN A 184 -4.47 9.46 8.88
CA GLN A 184 -3.34 9.64 7.98
C GLN A 184 -3.81 9.95 6.56
N THR A 185 -3.10 10.88 5.89
CA THR A 185 -3.40 11.32 4.52
C THR A 185 -2.28 10.98 3.54
N SER A 186 -1.23 10.29 3.98
CA SER A 186 -0.20 9.75 3.12
C SER A 186 -0.69 8.55 2.31
N ALA A 187 -0.06 8.29 1.16
CA ALA A 187 -0.41 7.12 0.34
C ALA A 187 -0.30 5.81 1.14
N SER A 188 0.74 5.66 1.95
CA SER A 188 0.86 4.53 2.88
C SER A 188 0.52 4.97 4.31
N ALA A 189 -0.24 4.15 5.03
CA ALA A 189 -0.45 4.29 6.46
C ALA A 189 0.56 3.43 7.22
N THR A 190 1.19 3.99 8.24
CA THR A 190 2.24 3.33 9.04
C THR A 190 1.96 3.50 10.52
N GLY A 191 2.64 2.72 11.36
CA GLY A 191 2.44 2.80 12.81
C GLY A 191 1.08 2.28 13.25
N LEU A 192 0.55 1.28 12.54
CA LEU A 192 -0.79 0.74 12.75
C LEU A 192 -0.73 -0.43 13.75
N PHE A 193 -1.71 -0.50 14.63
CA PHE A 193 -1.98 -1.66 15.48
C PHE A 193 -2.74 -2.76 14.71
N ALA A 194 -2.90 -3.93 15.29
CA ALA A 194 -3.82 -4.94 14.77
C ALA A 194 -5.25 -4.41 14.75
N GLY A 195 -5.94 -4.59 13.62
CA GLY A 195 -7.30 -4.06 13.45
C GLY A 195 -7.73 -3.95 12.00
N ASN A 196 -8.95 -3.45 11.80
CA ASN A 196 -9.53 -3.23 10.48
C ASN A 196 -9.41 -1.77 10.09
N TYR A 197 -8.95 -1.53 8.88
CA TYR A 197 -8.72 -0.21 8.32
C TYR A 197 -9.47 -0.03 7.01
N THR A 198 -9.94 1.19 6.80
CA THR A 198 -10.59 1.63 5.58
C THR A 198 -9.77 2.77 4.97
N LEU A 199 -9.46 2.63 3.71
CA LEU A 199 -8.87 3.68 2.88
C LEU A 199 -9.95 4.29 2.00
N THR A 200 -10.03 5.62 1.98
CA THR A 200 -10.74 6.39 0.97
C THR A 200 -9.72 7.09 0.08
N VAL A 201 -9.78 6.83 -1.21
CA VAL A 201 -8.99 7.53 -2.24
C VAL A 201 -9.92 8.46 -3.00
N THR A 202 -9.51 9.71 -3.16
CA THR A 202 -10.24 10.71 -3.96
C THR A 202 -9.29 11.23 -5.04
N ASP A 203 -9.74 11.27 -6.27
CA ASP A 203 -8.97 11.83 -7.37
C ASP A 203 -9.16 13.34 -7.51
N SER A 204 -8.45 13.98 -8.48
CA SER A 204 -8.54 15.43 -8.69
C SER A 204 -9.90 15.92 -9.21
N SER A 205 -10.73 15.02 -9.72
CA SER A 205 -12.10 15.31 -10.16
C SER A 205 -13.15 15.07 -9.06
N GLY A 206 -12.73 14.54 -7.90
CA GLY A 206 -13.63 14.22 -6.79
C GLY A 206 -14.22 12.82 -6.82
N CYS A 207 -13.78 11.96 -7.74
CA CYS A 207 -14.20 10.56 -7.79
C CYS A 207 -13.59 9.78 -6.61
N VAL A 208 -14.35 8.86 -6.04
CA VAL A 208 -13.97 8.17 -4.81
C VAL A 208 -13.89 6.66 -5.02
N ALA A 209 -12.82 6.06 -4.51
CA ALA A 209 -12.68 4.62 -4.34
C ALA A 209 -12.41 4.27 -2.88
N VAL A 210 -12.96 3.15 -2.40
CA VAL A 210 -12.83 2.70 -1.02
C VAL A 210 -12.27 1.28 -0.98
N ALA A 211 -11.30 1.04 -0.09
CA ALA A 211 -10.75 -0.29 0.15
C ALA A 211 -10.65 -0.57 1.66
N ASN A 212 -10.74 -1.86 2.02
CA ASN A 212 -10.63 -2.32 3.39
C ASN A 212 -9.50 -3.33 3.51
N ALA A 213 -8.78 -3.29 4.63
CA ALA A 213 -7.75 -4.26 4.99
C ALA A 213 -7.78 -4.56 6.48
N SER A 214 -7.23 -5.71 6.85
CA SER A 214 -7.05 -6.11 8.24
C SER A 214 -5.56 -6.36 8.51
N ILE A 215 -5.02 -5.69 9.51
CA ILE A 215 -3.70 -5.98 10.07
C ILE A 215 -3.87 -6.96 11.21
N THR A 216 -3.08 -8.03 11.19
CA THR A 216 -3.06 -9.06 12.23
C THR A 216 -1.78 -8.97 13.05
N GLU A 217 -1.80 -9.54 14.23
CA GLU A 217 -0.62 -9.72 15.09
C GLU A 217 -0.43 -11.19 15.43
N PRO A 218 0.80 -11.65 15.71
CA PRO A 218 1.03 -13.00 16.20
C PRO A 218 0.51 -13.18 17.64
N ASP A 219 0.30 -14.43 18.05
CA ASP A 219 0.04 -14.73 19.45
C ASP A 219 1.23 -14.29 20.32
N ILE A 220 0.97 -13.94 21.57
CA ILE A 220 2.02 -13.53 22.50
C ILE A 220 3.05 -14.64 22.70
N LEU A 221 4.34 -14.33 22.53
CA LEU A 221 5.42 -15.27 22.86
C LEU A 221 5.53 -15.41 24.38
N GLU A 222 5.29 -16.59 24.90
CA GLU A 222 5.33 -16.87 26.33
C GLU A 222 6.03 -18.18 26.67
N ILE A 223 6.66 -18.22 27.84
CA ILE A 223 7.17 -19.45 28.46
C ILE A 223 6.04 -20.08 29.25
N THR A 224 5.48 -21.20 28.77
CA THR A 224 4.36 -21.88 29.40
C THR A 224 4.78 -22.80 30.56
N SER A 225 6.01 -23.29 30.51
CA SER A 225 6.62 -24.01 31.62
C SER A 225 8.13 -23.92 31.56
N ILE A 226 8.75 -23.90 32.76
CA ILE A 226 10.19 -24.03 32.96
C ILE A 226 10.43 -24.88 34.19
N SER A 227 11.31 -25.87 34.09
CA SER A 227 11.67 -26.77 35.20
C SER A 227 13.11 -27.21 35.09
N SER A 228 13.67 -27.71 36.19
CA SER A 228 15.03 -28.25 36.24
C SER A 228 15.10 -29.54 37.05
N ASP A 229 15.99 -30.44 36.64
CA ASP A 229 16.51 -31.51 37.48
C ASP A 229 17.82 -31.03 38.12
N SER A 230 18.08 -31.46 39.36
CA SER A 230 19.31 -31.15 40.08
C SER A 230 20.53 -31.74 39.39
N ALA A 231 21.69 -31.10 39.53
CA ALA A 231 22.96 -31.72 39.21
C ALA A 231 23.16 -32.99 40.08
N LEU A 232 23.78 -34.01 39.50
CA LEU A 232 23.97 -35.29 40.21
C LEU A 232 25.05 -35.22 41.30
N CYS A 233 26.10 -34.41 41.02
CA CYS A 233 27.25 -34.19 41.89
C CYS A 233 27.49 -32.72 42.13
N TYR A 234 28.07 -32.40 43.28
CA TYR A 234 28.54 -31.05 43.61
C TYR A 234 29.54 -30.56 42.58
N GLY A 235 29.35 -29.34 42.08
CA GLY A 235 30.23 -28.68 41.11
C GLY A 235 30.13 -29.19 39.68
N GLU A 236 29.29 -30.18 39.41
CA GLU A 236 29.14 -30.73 38.07
C GLU A 236 28.09 -29.97 37.24
N SER A 237 28.27 -29.99 35.90
CA SER A 237 27.35 -29.35 34.96
C SER A 237 26.39 -30.35 34.29
N ASN A 238 25.82 -31.24 35.09
CA ASN A 238 24.97 -32.35 34.62
C ASN A 238 23.49 -32.23 35.09
N GLY A 239 23.10 -31.10 35.66
CA GLY A 239 21.68 -30.75 35.82
C GLY A 239 21.01 -30.53 34.46
N ASN A 240 19.69 -30.69 34.39
CA ASN A 240 18.93 -30.46 33.17
C ASN A 240 17.94 -29.33 33.38
N VAL A 241 17.72 -28.54 32.33
CA VAL A 241 16.61 -27.56 32.25
C VAL A 241 15.67 -27.95 31.12
N TYR A 242 14.38 -27.73 31.32
CA TYR A 242 13.32 -28.02 30.38
C TYR A 242 12.44 -26.80 30.23
N LEU A 243 12.17 -26.43 28.97
CA LEU A 243 11.39 -25.24 28.62
C LEU A 243 10.31 -25.62 27.63
N SER A 244 9.09 -25.10 27.85
CA SER A 244 8.00 -25.14 26.89
C SER A 244 7.54 -23.72 26.56
N LEU A 245 7.20 -23.50 25.30
CA LEU A 245 6.80 -22.21 24.75
C LEU A 245 5.42 -22.28 24.10
N ALA A 246 4.76 -21.14 24.03
CA ALA A 246 3.60 -20.92 23.17
C ALA A 246 3.71 -19.55 22.48
N GLY A 247 2.97 -19.38 21.36
CA GLY A 247 2.89 -18.13 20.64
C GLY A 247 4.17 -17.70 19.93
N GLY A 248 4.26 -16.41 19.59
CA GLY A 248 5.32 -15.85 18.74
C GLY A 248 5.30 -16.41 17.32
N THR A 249 6.36 -16.13 16.59
CA THR A 249 6.55 -16.61 15.21
C THR A 249 7.69 -17.64 15.19
N PRO A 250 7.42 -18.95 15.01
CA PRO A 250 8.50 -19.94 14.90
C PRO A 250 9.44 -19.64 13.72
N THR A 251 10.74 -19.87 13.82
CA THR A 251 11.55 -20.64 14.76
C THR A 251 12.04 -19.80 15.93
N TYR A 252 12.42 -20.49 17.03
CA TYR A 252 12.91 -19.83 18.25
C TYR A 252 14.41 -19.99 18.40
N ASN A 253 15.06 -18.95 18.89
CA ASN A 253 16.46 -18.94 19.31
C ASN A 253 16.52 -18.87 20.85
N PHE A 254 17.29 -19.78 21.44
CA PHE A 254 17.45 -19.90 22.88
C PHE A 254 18.83 -19.41 23.30
N ASN A 255 18.88 -18.54 24.28
CA ASN A 255 20.12 -17.99 24.83
C ASN A 255 20.13 -18.12 26.35
N TRP A 256 20.68 -19.24 26.83
CA TRP A 256 20.88 -19.49 28.24
C TRP A 256 22.17 -18.81 28.75
N SER A 257 22.15 -18.30 29.99
CA SER A 257 23.31 -17.66 30.60
C SER A 257 24.57 -18.56 30.72
N PHE A 258 24.37 -19.87 30.68
CA PHE A 258 25.46 -20.86 30.68
C PHE A 258 25.88 -21.29 29.26
N GLY A 259 25.32 -20.73 28.20
CA GLY A 259 25.67 -20.97 26.80
C GLY A 259 24.85 -22.05 26.08
N GLY A 260 23.79 -22.56 26.70
CA GLY A 260 22.85 -23.49 26.03
C GLY A 260 22.08 -22.77 24.92
N THR A 261 21.78 -23.50 23.81
CA THR A 261 21.09 -22.96 22.62
C THR A 261 19.85 -23.74 22.23
N THR A 262 19.36 -24.62 23.13
CA THR A 262 18.15 -25.45 22.91
C THR A 262 17.17 -25.28 24.05
N ALA A 263 15.90 -25.59 23.81
CA ALA A 263 14.85 -25.53 24.84
C ALA A 263 15.17 -26.41 26.07
N ASN A 264 15.74 -27.59 25.81
CA ASN A 264 16.23 -28.50 26.85
C ASN A 264 17.76 -28.53 26.76
N SER A 265 18.44 -28.35 27.90
CA SER A 265 19.88 -28.19 27.91
C SER A 265 20.46 -28.69 29.26
N ASN A 266 21.70 -29.18 29.22
CA ASN A 266 22.42 -29.44 30.45
C ASN A 266 22.91 -28.11 31.04
N ALA A 267 22.77 -27.97 32.34
CA ALA A 267 23.09 -26.73 33.06
C ALA A 267 23.94 -27.04 34.31
N PRO A 268 24.90 -26.17 34.68
CA PRO A 268 25.53 -26.21 35.99
C PRO A 268 24.53 -25.84 37.07
N ALA A 269 24.88 -26.16 38.33
CA ALA A 269 24.11 -25.70 39.48
C ALA A 269 24.11 -24.17 39.58
N GLY A 270 23.05 -23.57 40.12
CA GLY A 270 22.94 -22.15 40.35
C GLY A 270 21.74 -21.49 39.65
N LEU A 271 21.72 -20.17 39.72
CA LEU A 271 20.67 -19.35 39.08
C LEU A 271 21.05 -19.04 37.63
N HIS A 272 20.14 -19.35 36.71
CA HIS A 272 20.31 -19.13 35.29
C HIS A 272 19.19 -18.28 34.69
N THR A 273 19.51 -17.52 33.66
CA THR A 273 18.56 -16.79 32.85
C THR A 273 18.44 -17.45 31.50
N ILE A 274 17.25 -17.39 30.91
CA ILE A 274 16.97 -17.70 29.50
C ILE A 274 16.38 -16.47 28.85
N VAL A 275 16.82 -16.16 27.64
CA VAL A 275 16.14 -15.27 26.70
C VAL A 275 15.78 -16.08 25.47
N VAL A 276 14.50 -16.15 25.15
CA VAL A 276 14.01 -16.75 23.91
C VAL A 276 13.66 -15.64 22.95
N THR A 277 14.10 -15.78 21.72
CA THR A 277 13.81 -14.82 20.62
C THR A 277 13.16 -15.59 19.48
N ASP A 278 12.03 -15.12 18.98
CA ASP A 278 11.37 -15.68 17.81
C ASP A 278 11.97 -15.16 16.48
N THR A 279 11.42 -15.60 15.34
CA THR A 279 11.89 -15.19 14.00
C THR A 279 11.73 -13.70 13.73
N ASN A 280 10.72 -13.06 14.31
CA ASN A 280 10.45 -11.63 14.16
C ASN A 280 11.24 -10.75 15.14
N GLY A 281 12.01 -11.37 16.05
CA GLY A 281 12.78 -10.66 17.06
C GLY A 281 12.04 -10.39 18.36
N CYS A 282 10.84 -10.93 18.54
CA CYS A 282 10.10 -10.84 19.80
C CYS A 282 10.80 -11.68 20.86
N THR A 283 10.88 -11.17 22.09
CA THR A 283 11.62 -11.82 23.18
C THR A 283 10.77 -12.10 24.40
N VAL A 284 11.06 -13.20 25.07
CA VAL A 284 10.58 -13.50 26.42
C VAL A 284 11.74 -14.06 27.25
N ASP A 285 11.80 -13.69 28.51
CA ASP A 285 12.84 -14.16 29.42
C ASP A 285 12.26 -14.80 30.68
N SER A 286 13.09 -15.60 31.34
CA SER A 286 12.76 -16.22 32.64
C SER A 286 14.02 -16.60 33.41
N LEU A 287 13.82 -16.96 34.67
CA LEU A 287 14.83 -17.44 35.62
C LEU A 287 14.55 -18.87 36.02
N ILE A 288 15.61 -19.65 36.19
CA ILE A 288 15.53 -21.01 36.76
C ILE A 288 16.71 -21.26 37.71
N PHE A 289 16.46 -21.94 38.80
CA PHE A 289 17.51 -22.37 39.70
C PHE A 289 17.71 -23.88 39.56
N VAL A 290 18.96 -24.31 39.30
CA VAL A 290 19.37 -25.72 39.24
C VAL A 290 20.02 -26.05 40.56
N ASN A 291 19.43 -26.99 41.29
CA ASN A 291 19.98 -27.46 42.56
C ASN A 291 21.17 -28.41 42.34
N GLU A 292 21.99 -28.57 43.35
CA GLU A 292 23.02 -29.60 43.47
C GLU A 292 23.07 -30.16 44.88
N PRO A 293 23.54 -31.40 45.08
CA PRO A 293 23.80 -31.91 46.42
C PRO A 293 25.00 -31.20 47.05
N ASP A 294 25.06 -31.20 48.36
CA ASP A 294 26.25 -30.74 49.08
C ASP A 294 27.47 -31.61 48.71
N GLU A 295 28.67 -31.03 48.81
CA GLU A 295 29.92 -31.75 48.59
C GLU A 295 30.07 -32.91 49.63
N ILE A 296 30.56 -34.07 49.14
CA ILE A 296 30.86 -35.21 50.05
C ILE A 296 32.04 -34.82 50.90
N LEU A 297 31.85 -34.73 52.22
CA LEU A 297 32.89 -34.36 53.16
C LEU A 297 33.01 -35.47 54.24
N ILE A 298 34.24 -35.92 54.44
CA ILE A 298 34.59 -36.77 55.62
C ILE A 298 34.82 -35.83 56.79
N ASN A 299 33.85 -35.73 57.70
CA ASN A 299 33.86 -34.76 58.80
C ASN A 299 34.71 -35.26 59.98
N SER A 300 34.70 -36.59 60.23
CA SER A 300 35.53 -37.18 61.30
C SER A 300 35.88 -38.63 61.01
N PHE A 301 37.02 -39.02 61.51
CA PHE A 301 37.51 -40.40 61.44
C PHE A 301 38.33 -40.72 62.69
N THR A 302 38.38 -41.98 63.13
CA THR A 302 39.19 -42.48 64.24
C THR A 302 40.29 -43.37 63.70
N ILE A 303 41.55 -43.10 64.19
CA ILE A 303 42.74 -43.87 63.81
C ILE A 303 43.20 -44.58 65.07
N ILE A 304 43.38 -45.95 64.98
CA ILE A 304 44.04 -46.77 65.96
C ILE A 304 45.39 -47.16 65.31
N ASN A 305 46.47 -46.66 65.91
CA ASN A 305 47.81 -46.92 65.40
C ASN A 305 48.21 -48.36 65.67
N PRO A 306 49.02 -49.03 64.82
CA PRO A 306 49.61 -50.37 65.09
C PRO A 306 50.38 -50.36 66.39
N SER A 307 50.33 -51.48 67.12
CA SER A 307 50.98 -51.65 68.38
C SER A 307 52.51 -51.58 68.31
N SER A 308 53.10 -51.86 67.17
CA SER A 308 54.53 -51.72 66.86
C SER A 308 54.80 -51.41 65.42
N ASN A 309 56.03 -50.96 65.03
CA ASN A 309 56.42 -50.66 63.63
C ASN A 309 56.39 -51.92 62.72
N THR A 310 56.25 -53.10 63.24
CA THR A 310 56.18 -54.38 62.50
C THR A 310 54.82 -55.06 62.60
N SER A 311 53.88 -54.52 63.37
CA SER A 311 52.54 -55.08 63.50
C SER A 311 51.61 -54.53 62.40
N SER A 312 50.60 -55.29 62.10
CA SER A 312 49.54 -54.93 61.15
C SER A 312 48.16 -55.00 61.84
N ASP A 313 48.09 -54.40 63.04
CA ASP A 313 46.87 -54.38 63.88
C ASP A 313 46.24 -53.02 64.04
N GLY A 314 46.71 -52.02 63.19
CA GLY A 314 46.10 -50.70 63.09
C GLY A 314 44.75 -50.73 62.39
N SER A 315 43.94 -49.66 62.63
CA SER A 315 42.67 -49.47 61.90
C SER A 315 42.35 -48.02 61.76
N ILE A 316 41.55 -47.70 60.71
CA ILE A 316 40.96 -46.37 60.44
C ILE A 316 39.48 -46.60 60.26
N SER A 317 38.64 -45.88 60.96
CA SER A 317 37.17 -45.90 60.80
C SER A 317 36.66 -44.48 60.47
N ILE A 318 35.75 -44.40 59.52
CA ILE A 318 35.02 -43.18 59.27
C ILE A 318 33.85 -43.03 60.20
N ASP A 319 33.83 -41.94 61.00
CA ASP A 319 32.82 -41.73 62.03
C ASP A 319 31.65 -40.88 61.52
N SER A 320 31.90 -39.95 60.62
CA SER A 320 30.83 -39.19 59.99
C SER A 320 31.20 -38.67 58.60
N ILE A 321 30.20 -38.71 57.71
CA ILE A 321 30.23 -38.17 56.35
C ILE A 321 28.98 -37.31 56.17
N SER A 322 29.13 -36.20 55.46
CA SER A 322 28.03 -35.35 55.07
C SER A 322 28.10 -35.06 53.56
N GLY A 323 27.00 -34.57 53.00
CA GLY A 323 26.90 -34.22 51.55
C GLY A 323 26.72 -35.49 50.69
N GLY A 324 26.74 -35.27 49.34
CA GLY A 324 26.43 -36.30 48.38
C GLY A 324 25.02 -36.90 48.54
N THR A 325 24.81 -38.04 47.87
CA THR A 325 23.52 -38.76 47.89
C THR A 325 23.73 -40.20 48.42
N THR A 326 23.17 -40.54 49.57
CA THR A 326 23.31 -41.86 50.15
C THR A 326 22.65 -42.96 49.31
N PRO A 327 23.16 -44.24 49.38
CA PRO A 327 24.24 -44.77 50.19
C PRO A 327 25.65 -44.44 49.66
N TYR A 328 26.66 -44.49 50.57
CA TYR A 328 28.07 -44.34 50.23
C TYR A 328 28.73 -45.69 50.05
N PHE A 329 29.73 -45.73 49.11
CA PHE A 329 30.60 -46.83 48.84
C PHE A 329 32.03 -46.41 49.14
N TYR A 330 32.83 -47.29 49.76
CA TYR A 330 34.17 -47.02 50.26
C TYR A 330 35.18 -47.84 49.49
N TYR A 331 36.28 -47.20 49.08
CA TYR A 331 37.38 -47.87 48.42
C TYR A 331 38.71 -47.47 49.02
N TRP A 332 39.19 -48.27 49.92
CA TRP A 332 40.48 -48.07 50.59
C TRP A 332 41.63 -48.60 49.75
N SER A 333 42.81 -47.98 49.83
CA SER A 333 44.04 -48.42 49.18
C SER A 333 44.54 -49.78 49.62
N ASN A 334 44.08 -50.33 50.76
CA ASN A 334 44.34 -51.69 51.20
C ASN A 334 43.31 -52.72 50.67
N GLY A 335 42.33 -52.28 49.83
CA GLY A 335 41.31 -53.16 49.24
C GLY A 335 40.04 -53.30 50.14
N SER A 336 39.94 -52.64 51.27
CA SER A 336 38.68 -52.67 52.07
C SER A 336 37.61 -51.86 51.33
N THR A 337 36.35 -52.33 51.39
CA THR A 337 35.13 -51.66 50.86
C THR A 337 34.14 -51.32 51.96
N LEU A 338 34.56 -51.36 53.22
CA LEU A 338 33.77 -51.03 54.37
C LEU A 338 34.05 -49.62 54.84
N PRO A 339 33.19 -48.98 55.65
CA PRO A 339 33.49 -47.65 56.22
C PRO A 339 34.70 -47.63 57.17
N TYR A 340 35.39 -48.71 57.27
CA TYR A 340 36.63 -48.86 58.04
C TYR A 340 37.63 -49.83 57.37
N ALA A 341 38.90 -49.58 57.63
CA ALA A 341 39.98 -50.45 57.22
C ALA A 341 40.70 -50.97 58.48
N THR A 342 41.02 -52.23 58.46
CA THR A 342 41.69 -52.93 59.59
C THR A 342 42.92 -53.67 59.07
N GLY A 343 43.76 -54.17 60.00
CA GLY A 343 44.94 -54.89 59.60
C GLY A 343 46.02 -53.99 58.99
N LEU A 344 46.09 -52.70 59.45
CA LEU A 344 46.97 -51.74 58.87
C LEU A 344 48.37 -51.71 59.49
N SER A 345 49.40 -51.74 58.68
CA SER A 345 50.77 -51.48 59.08
C SER A 345 51.05 -50.00 59.13
N VAL A 346 52.18 -49.58 59.67
CA VAL A 346 52.62 -48.15 59.51
C VAL A 346 52.73 -47.76 58.04
N GLY A 347 51.97 -46.75 57.63
CA GLY A 347 51.91 -46.30 56.22
C GLY A 347 50.90 -45.20 56.00
N VAL A 348 50.78 -44.79 54.75
CA VAL A 348 49.76 -43.85 54.23
C VAL A 348 48.69 -44.64 53.54
N TYR A 349 47.41 -44.36 53.85
CA TYR A 349 46.24 -44.99 53.26
C TYR A 349 45.38 -43.96 52.61
N TYR A 350 44.84 -44.27 51.44
CA TYR A 350 43.89 -43.41 50.71
C TYR A 350 42.53 -44.04 50.77
N LEU A 351 41.50 -43.17 50.76
CA LEU A 351 40.11 -43.58 50.71
C LEU A 351 39.37 -42.76 49.69
N ASP A 352 38.76 -43.43 48.73
CA ASP A 352 37.74 -42.87 47.88
C ASP A 352 36.36 -43.19 48.48
N VAL A 353 35.55 -42.16 48.69
CA VAL A 353 34.14 -42.30 49.05
C VAL A 353 33.31 -41.91 47.85
N ILE A 354 32.48 -42.83 47.41
CA ILE A 354 31.61 -42.66 46.24
C ILE A 354 30.16 -42.77 46.67
N ASP A 355 29.34 -41.85 46.24
CA ASP A 355 27.89 -41.90 46.46
C ASP A 355 27.13 -42.73 45.41
N VAL A 356 25.81 -42.85 45.58
CA VAL A 356 24.96 -43.60 44.60
C VAL A 356 24.97 -43.00 43.20
N ASN A 357 25.22 -41.73 43.06
CA ASN A 357 25.32 -41.03 41.79
C ASN A 357 26.73 -41.07 41.16
N SER A 358 27.64 -41.82 41.77
CA SER A 358 29.06 -41.94 41.38
C SER A 358 29.90 -40.68 41.63
N CYS A 359 29.44 -39.79 42.51
CA CYS A 359 30.22 -38.62 42.92
C CYS A 359 31.32 -39.07 43.89
N ILE A 360 32.54 -38.59 43.72
CA ILE A 360 33.75 -39.02 44.45
C ILE A 360 34.27 -37.88 45.30
N ASN A 361 34.62 -38.24 46.56
CA ASN A 361 35.55 -37.47 47.38
C ASN A 361 36.78 -38.34 47.69
N THR A 362 37.97 -37.79 47.45
CA THR A 362 39.27 -38.47 47.61
C THR A 362 40.06 -37.90 48.76
#